data_95e9a914b8c87fe5b8185438cc31fddf
#
_entry.id   95e9a914b8c87fe5b8185438cc31fddf
#
_cell.length_a   1.000
_cell.length_b   1.000
_cell.length_c   1.000
_cell.angle_alpha   90.00
_cell.angle_beta   90.00
_cell.angle_gamma   90.00
#
_symmetry.space_group_name_H-M   'P 1'
#
loop_
_entity.id
_entity.type
_entity.pdbx_description
1 polymer ?
#
loop_
_entity_poly.entity_id
_entity_poly.type
_entity_poly.pdbx_seq_one_letter_code
_entity_poly.pdbx_strand_id
1 'polypeptide(L)'
;MAYRRTENVARRLAEREQTILGAAKSIVGERGMGAVQIAAVAQRADIAAGTIYRYFPSKNDLVAEVIAAAADLELAAMRAAGDAAPGPLSALAACIATFAARALQERRLAWAVMAEPIDADIDALRRDFRRALATELEKRIHTAVGGGHLPEQDARVAAPAVVGALLEGLVGPLAAQTGTVREAVQMVTLFALRALGVVDARARGLVAQCSLP
;
A
#
# COMPACT_ATOMS: atom_id res chain seq x y z
N MET A 1 32.95 -19.85 -16.79
CA MET A 1 32.05 -19.32 -17.84
C MET A 1 30.57 -19.71 -17.65
N ALA A 2 30.25 -20.91 -17.12
CA ALA A 2 28.85 -21.34 -16.87
C ALA A 2 28.08 -20.46 -15.88
N TYR A 3 28.70 -20.04 -14.78
CA TYR A 3 28.09 -19.21 -13.71
C TYR A 3 27.57 -17.86 -14.23
N ARG A 4 28.37 -17.11 -15.00
CA ARG A 4 27.96 -15.82 -15.64
C ARG A 4 26.80 -15.98 -16.62
N ARG A 5 26.70 -17.13 -17.30
CA ARG A 5 25.61 -17.39 -18.24
C ARG A 5 24.29 -17.62 -17.51
N THR A 6 24.34 -18.29 -16.34
CA THR A 6 23.18 -18.53 -15.47
C THR A 6 22.66 -17.23 -14.86
N GLU A 7 23.54 -16.34 -14.36
CA GLU A 7 23.17 -15.01 -13.83
C GLU A 7 22.51 -14.12 -14.91
N ASN A 8 23.05 -14.12 -16.11
CA ASN A 8 22.46 -13.35 -17.22
C ASN A 8 21.08 -13.87 -17.62
N VAL A 9 20.85 -15.19 -17.55
CA VAL A 9 19.53 -15.78 -17.81
C VAL A 9 18.56 -15.40 -16.71
N ALA A 10 18.93 -15.54 -15.44
CA ALA A 10 18.11 -15.18 -14.30
C ALA A 10 17.71 -13.70 -14.33
N ARG A 11 18.66 -12.81 -14.62
CA ARG A 11 18.39 -11.37 -14.76
C ARG A 11 17.38 -11.07 -15.87
N ARG A 12 17.52 -11.66 -17.06
CA ARG A 12 16.57 -11.48 -18.17
C ARG A 12 15.17 -12.00 -17.85
N LEU A 13 15.08 -13.09 -17.09
CA LEU A 13 13.80 -13.61 -16.62
C LEU A 13 13.13 -12.63 -15.66
N ALA A 14 13.87 -12.11 -14.68
CA ALA A 14 13.37 -11.13 -13.75
C ALA A 14 12.97 -9.80 -14.46
N GLU A 15 13.77 -9.30 -15.38
CA GLU A 15 13.44 -8.11 -16.18
C GLU A 15 12.15 -8.30 -16.98
N ARG A 16 11.94 -9.49 -17.56
CA ARG A 16 10.72 -9.80 -18.30
C ARG A 16 9.50 -9.89 -17.39
N GLU A 17 9.64 -10.51 -16.24
CA GLU A 17 8.60 -10.60 -15.22
C GLU A 17 8.19 -9.20 -14.75
N GLN A 18 9.14 -8.33 -14.44
CA GLN A 18 8.89 -6.94 -14.07
C GLN A 18 8.19 -6.15 -15.19
N THR A 19 8.52 -6.43 -16.46
CA THR A 19 7.84 -5.81 -17.60
C THR A 19 6.34 -6.20 -17.63
N ILE A 20 6.04 -7.48 -17.41
CA ILE A 20 4.66 -7.99 -17.36
C ILE A 20 3.89 -7.38 -16.18
N LEU A 21 4.49 -7.38 -14.99
CA LEU A 21 3.89 -6.80 -13.79
C LEU A 21 3.65 -5.29 -13.94
N GLY A 22 4.60 -4.56 -14.51
CA GLY A 22 4.44 -3.13 -14.81
C GLY A 22 3.29 -2.84 -15.77
N ALA A 23 3.14 -3.66 -16.82
CA ALA A 23 2.02 -3.55 -17.76
C ALA A 23 0.67 -3.85 -17.07
N ALA A 24 0.61 -4.89 -16.25
CA ALA A 24 -0.58 -5.23 -15.48
C ALA A 24 -0.94 -4.14 -14.47
N LYS A 25 0.03 -3.65 -13.69
CA LYS A 25 -0.14 -2.53 -12.73
C LYS A 25 -0.69 -1.28 -13.43
N SER A 26 -0.15 -0.92 -14.59
CA SER A 26 -0.64 0.22 -15.39
C SER A 26 -2.11 0.05 -15.78
N ILE A 27 -2.52 -1.14 -16.24
CA ILE A 27 -3.92 -1.44 -16.57
C ILE A 27 -4.82 -1.30 -15.33
N VAL A 28 -4.37 -1.79 -14.18
CA VAL A 28 -5.11 -1.66 -12.91
C VAL A 28 -5.28 -0.19 -12.55
N GLY A 29 -4.23 0.61 -12.61
CA GLY A 29 -4.27 2.04 -12.30
C GLY A 29 -5.20 2.83 -13.23
N GLU A 30 -5.32 2.44 -14.49
CA GLU A 30 -6.18 3.09 -15.47
C GLU A 30 -7.65 2.66 -15.39
N ARG A 31 -7.90 1.34 -15.24
CA ARG A 31 -9.23 0.75 -15.47
C ARG A 31 -9.71 -0.20 -14.38
N GLY A 32 -8.95 -0.37 -13.30
CA GLY A 32 -9.24 -1.29 -12.21
C GLY A 32 -8.82 -2.74 -12.49
N MET A 33 -8.93 -3.59 -11.46
CA MET A 33 -8.43 -4.96 -11.49
C MET A 33 -9.21 -5.85 -12.48
N GLY A 34 -10.51 -5.59 -12.64
CA GLY A 34 -11.35 -6.32 -13.60
C GLY A 34 -10.89 -6.21 -15.05
N ALA A 35 -10.17 -5.13 -15.40
CA ALA A 35 -9.64 -4.92 -16.75
C ALA A 35 -8.35 -5.72 -17.04
N VAL A 36 -7.75 -6.37 -16.06
CA VAL A 36 -6.57 -7.22 -16.27
C VAL A 36 -6.98 -8.48 -17.02
N GLN A 37 -6.65 -8.51 -18.31
CA GLN A 37 -6.80 -9.66 -19.19
C GLN A 37 -5.46 -10.00 -19.81
N ILE A 38 -5.13 -11.28 -19.96
CA ILE A 38 -3.82 -11.71 -20.48
C ILE A 38 -3.50 -11.06 -21.83
N ALA A 39 -4.48 -10.98 -22.73
CA ALA A 39 -4.31 -10.34 -24.04
C ALA A 39 -3.97 -8.84 -23.91
N ALA A 40 -4.64 -8.11 -23.02
CA ALA A 40 -4.39 -6.69 -22.80
C ALA A 40 -3.00 -6.44 -22.17
N VAL A 41 -2.60 -7.29 -21.22
CA VAL A 41 -1.26 -7.21 -20.62
C VAL A 41 -0.17 -7.55 -21.65
N ALA A 42 -0.37 -8.58 -22.48
CA ALA A 42 0.54 -8.98 -23.54
C ALA A 42 0.76 -7.85 -24.55
N GLN A 43 -0.33 -7.22 -24.99
CA GLN A 43 -0.29 -6.07 -25.89
C GLN A 43 0.48 -4.89 -25.28
N ARG A 44 0.22 -4.56 -23.99
CA ARG A 44 0.89 -3.45 -23.31
C ARG A 44 2.37 -3.72 -23.05
N ALA A 45 2.72 -4.97 -22.76
CA ALA A 45 4.11 -5.40 -22.53
C ALA A 45 4.89 -5.66 -23.82
N ASP A 46 4.26 -5.55 -24.99
CA ASP A 46 4.81 -5.87 -26.32
C ASP A 46 5.40 -7.30 -26.37
N ILE A 47 4.60 -8.29 -25.96
CA ILE A 47 4.96 -9.70 -25.97
C ILE A 47 3.78 -10.58 -26.40
N ALA A 48 4.08 -11.82 -26.80
CA ALA A 48 3.03 -12.79 -27.08
C ALA A 48 2.33 -13.25 -25.79
N ALA A 49 1.01 -13.47 -25.82
CA ALA A 49 0.23 -13.95 -24.69
C ALA A 49 0.78 -15.26 -24.09
N GLY A 50 1.26 -16.19 -24.93
CA GLY A 50 1.92 -17.43 -24.47
C GLY A 50 3.20 -17.18 -23.66
N THR A 51 3.84 -16.03 -23.82
CA THR A 51 4.99 -15.67 -22.97
C THR A 51 4.55 -15.36 -21.55
N ILE A 52 3.40 -14.73 -21.34
CA ILE A 52 2.87 -14.45 -19.98
C ILE A 52 2.62 -15.74 -19.22
N TYR A 53 2.00 -16.74 -19.84
CA TYR A 53 1.71 -18.03 -19.21
C TYR A 53 2.95 -18.82 -18.75
N ARG A 54 4.13 -18.47 -19.23
CA ARG A 54 5.39 -19.05 -18.75
C ARG A 54 5.83 -18.47 -17.39
N TYR A 55 5.37 -17.29 -17.02
CA TYR A 55 5.65 -16.61 -15.76
C TYR A 55 4.49 -16.73 -14.79
N PHE A 56 3.28 -16.59 -15.29
CA PHE A 56 2.03 -16.59 -14.54
C PHE A 56 1.09 -17.64 -15.16
N PRO A 57 0.95 -18.82 -14.56
CA PRO A 57 0.16 -19.93 -15.11
C PRO A 57 -1.31 -19.59 -15.35
N SER A 58 -1.86 -18.63 -14.59
CA SER A 58 -3.21 -18.13 -14.75
C SER A 58 -3.28 -16.60 -14.65
N LYS A 59 -4.44 -16.03 -15.01
CA LYS A 59 -4.75 -14.63 -14.76
C LYS A 59 -4.74 -14.32 -13.25
N ASN A 60 -5.25 -15.23 -12.43
CA ASN A 60 -5.30 -15.04 -10.98
C ASN A 60 -3.88 -15.00 -10.37
N ASP A 61 -2.94 -15.81 -10.86
CA ASP A 61 -1.54 -15.74 -10.43
C ASP A 61 -0.92 -14.37 -10.76
N LEU A 62 -1.18 -13.84 -11.96
CA LEU A 62 -0.72 -12.51 -12.33
C LEU A 62 -1.33 -11.42 -11.44
N VAL A 63 -2.64 -11.49 -11.17
CA VAL A 63 -3.33 -10.54 -10.30
C VAL A 63 -2.82 -10.64 -8.86
N ALA A 64 -2.60 -11.86 -8.36
CA ALA A 64 -2.04 -12.11 -7.04
C ALA A 64 -0.67 -11.43 -6.89
N GLU A 65 0.20 -11.59 -7.89
CA GLU A 65 1.53 -10.98 -7.87
C GLU A 65 1.50 -9.45 -7.95
N VAL A 66 0.55 -8.87 -8.72
CA VAL A 66 0.33 -7.41 -8.72
C VAL A 66 -0.04 -6.90 -7.33
N ILE A 67 -0.92 -7.61 -6.61
CA ILE A 67 -1.31 -7.24 -5.24
C ILE A 67 -0.13 -7.40 -4.29
N ALA A 68 0.60 -8.52 -4.35
CA ALA A 68 1.75 -8.79 -3.49
C ALA A 68 2.85 -7.74 -3.69
N ALA A 69 3.24 -7.46 -4.93
CA ALA A 69 4.25 -6.46 -5.24
C ALA A 69 3.84 -5.04 -4.80
N ALA A 70 2.57 -4.68 -4.95
CA ALA A 70 2.05 -3.41 -4.43
C ALA A 70 2.11 -3.37 -2.90
N ALA A 71 1.69 -4.44 -2.21
CA ALA A 71 1.72 -4.54 -0.76
C ALA A 71 3.13 -4.40 -0.20
N ASP A 72 4.10 -5.12 -0.77
CA ASP A 72 5.49 -5.07 -0.33
C ASP A 72 6.09 -3.67 -0.49
N LEU A 73 5.79 -3.00 -1.60
CA LEU A 73 6.26 -1.65 -1.87
C LEU A 73 5.70 -0.63 -0.86
N GLU A 74 4.41 -0.72 -0.55
CA GLU A 74 3.75 0.17 0.41
C GLU A 74 4.26 -0.07 1.85
N LEU A 75 4.37 -1.32 2.27
CA LEU A 75 4.89 -1.68 3.58
C LEU A 75 6.36 -1.25 3.75
N ALA A 76 7.18 -1.43 2.72
CA ALA A 76 8.57 -0.98 2.74
C ALA A 76 8.67 0.56 2.88
N ALA A 77 7.86 1.31 2.13
CA ALA A 77 7.82 2.77 2.22
C ALA A 77 7.37 3.25 3.61
N MET A 78 6.30 2.65 4.17
CA MET A 78 5.82 2.97 5.52
C MET A 78 6.88 2.70 6.59
N ARG A 79 7.53 1.53 6.53
CA ARG A 79 8.59 1.15 7.48
C ARG A 79 9.76 2.13 7.40
N ALA A 80 10.24 2.41 6.19
CA ALA A 80 11.35 3.35 5.99
C ALA A 80 11.03 4.74 6.57
N ALA A 81 9.83 5.26 6.33
CA ALA A 81 9.41 6.55 6.88
C ALA A 81 9.30 6.53 8.41
N GLY A 82 8.74 5.46 8.98
CA GLY A 82 8.61 5.31 10.43
C GLY A 82 9.96 5.12 11.13
N ASP A 83 10.88 4.36 10.53
CA ASP A 83 12.20 4.09 11.10
C ASP A 83 13.14 5.31 11.04
N ALA A 84 12.94 6.20 10.08
CA ALA A 84 13.67 7.47 9.97
C ALA A 84 13.17 8.55 10.94
N ALA A 85 11.99 8.37 11.55
CA ALA A 85 11.40 9.38 12.41
C ALA A 85 12.02 9.40 13.82
N PRO A 86 12.14 10.60 14.47
CA PRO A 86 12.91 10.77 15.71
C PRO A 86 12.25 10.21 16.97
N GLY A 87 11.00 9.74 16.92
CA GLY A 87 10.33 9.21 18.10
C GLY A 87 9.00 8.51 17.78
N PRO A 88 8.37 7.84 18.76
CA PRO A 88 7.23 6.95 18.53
C PRO A 88 6.03 7.60 17.86
N LEU A 89 5.64 8.81 18.26
CA LEU A 89 4.49 9.51 17.66
C LEU A 89 4.81 10.05 16.27
N SER A 90 6.04 10.54 16.03
CA SER A 90 6.46 10.97 14.70
C SER A 90 6.61 9.78 13.74
N ALA A 91 7.08 8.62 14.25
CA ALA A 91 7.11 7.38 13.48
C ALA A 91 5.71 6.93 13.04
N LEU A 92 4.74 6.96 13.96
CA LEU A 92 3.35 6.64 13.65
C LEU A 92 2.75 7.61 12.64
N ALA A 93 2.94 8.92 12.84
CA ALA A 93 2.49 9.96 11.91
C ALA A 93 3.12 9.80 10.51
N ALA A 94 4.43 9.52 10.45
CA ALA A 94 5.15 9.30 9.20
C ALA A 94 4.64 8.07 8.44
N CYS A 95 4.39 6.95 9.13
CA CYS A 95 3.81 5.75 8.52
C CYS A 95 2.44 6.06 7.88
N ILE A 96 1.54 6.70 8.64
CA ILE A 96 0.19 7.04 8.18
C ILE A 96 0.24 8.02 7.00
N ALA A 97 1.03 9.10 7.12
CA ALA A 97 1.13 10.13 6.09
C ALA A 97 1.77 9.57 4.79
N THR A 98 2.78 8.72 4.90
CA THR A 98 3.42 8.08 3.74
C THR A 98 2.45 7.19 3.00
N PHE A 99 1.74 6.30 3.70
CA PHE A 99 0.71 5.48 3.08
C PHE A 99 -0.37 6.34 2.41
N ALA A 100 -0.90 7.35 3.12
CA ALA A 100 -1.94 8.22 2.60
C ALA A 100 -1.50 8.97 1.33
N ALA A 101 -0.28 9.53 1.32
CA ALA A 101 0.26 10.24 0.17
C ALA A 101 0.40 9.33 -1.05
N ARG A 102 0.98 8.15 -0.88
CA ARG A 102 1.19 7.18 -1.96
C ARG A 102 -0.13 6.61 -2.50
N ALA A 103 -1.07 6.30 -1.59
CA ALA A 103 -2.40 5.84 -1.97
C ALA A 103 -3.18 6.89 -2.80
N LEU A 104 -3.03 8.18 -2.49
CA LEU A 104 -3.67 9.26 -3.25
C LEU A 104 -2.96 9.57 -4.58
N GLN A 105 -1.65 9.34 -4.69
CA GLN A 105 -0.93 9.46 -5.97
C GLN A 105 -1.43 8.46 -7.01
N GLU A 106 -1.73 7.22 -6.57
CA GLU A 106 -2.25 6.14 -7.43
C GLU A 106 -3.60 5.63 -6.89
N ARG A 107 -4.56 6.53 -6.62
CA ARG A 107 -5.81 6.24 -5.89
C ARG A 107 -6.57 5.03 -6.44
N ARG A 108 -6.69 4.91 -7.76
CA ARG A 108 -7.40 3.80 -8.39
C ARG A 108 -6.68 2.46 -8.16
N LEU A 109 -5.36 2.47 -8.26
CA LEU A 109 -4.56 1.29 -7.95
C LEU A 109 -4.70 0.91 -6.48
N ALA A 110 -4.59 1.88 -5.57
CA ALA A 110 -4.73 1.65 -4.12
C ALA A 110 -6.10 1.02 -3.80
N TRP A 111 -7.19 1.55 -4.35
CA TRP A 111 -8.51 0.94 -4.21
C TRP A 111 -8.55 -0.49 -4.77
N ALA A 112 -8.03 -0.68 -5.98
CA ALA A 112 -8.05 -1.97 -6.66
C ALA A 112 -7.31 -3.06 -5.88
N VAL A 113 -6.13 -2.75 -5.32
CA VAL A 113 -5.34 -3.73 -4.56
C VAL A 113 -5.81 -3.93 -3.13
N MET A 114 -6.61 -3.00 -2.56
CA MET A 114 -7.08 -3.10 -1.18
C MET A 114 -8.50 -3.62 -1.04
N ALA A 115 -9.42 -3.26 -1.94
CA ALA A 115 -10.84 -3.42 -1.67
C ALA A 115 -11.77 -3.61 -2.87
N GLU A 116 -11.34 -3.40 -4.12
CA GLU A 116 -12.22 -3.56 -5.30
C GLU A 116 -12.79 -4.98 -5.36
N PRO A 117 -14.11 -5.19 -5.31
CA PRO A 117 -14.70 -6.53 -5.32
C PRO A 117 -14.40 -7.27 -6.62
N ILE A 118 -13.90 -8.52 -6.56
CA ILE A 118 -13.66 -9.35 -7.74
C ILE A 118 -14.11 -10.80 -7.47
N ASP A 119 -13.31 -11.58 -6.76
CA ASP A 119 -13.59 -12.96 -6.39
C ASP A 119 -12.99 -13.30 -5.01
N ALA A 120 -13.39 -14.47 -4.46
CA ALA A 120 -13.03 -14.84 -3.09
C ALA A 120 -11.51 -15.03 -2.87
N ASP A 121 -10.80 -15.55 -3.87
CA ASP A 121 -9.36 -15.81 -3.76
C ASP A 121 -8.58 -14.50 -3.72
N ILE A 122 -8.93 -13.57 -4.59
CA ILE A 122 -8.34 -12.22 -4.62
C ILE A 122 -8.69 -11.44 -3.35
N ASP A 123 -9.89 -11.58 -2.83
CA ASP A 123 -10.29 -10.97 -1.55
C ASP A 123 -9.48 -11.49 -0.36
N ALA A 124 -9.03 -12.73 -0.38
CA ALA A 124 -8.14 -13.28 0.63
C ALA A 124 -6.78 -12.53 0.63
N LEU A 125 -6.17 -12.37 -0.54
CA LEU A 125 -4.90 -11.63 -0.68
C LEU A 125 -5.01 -10.17 -0.23
N ARG A 126 -6.12 -9.52 -0.54
CA ARG A 126 -6.40 -8.14 -0.08
C ARG A 126 -6.56 -8.06 1.43
N ARG A 127 -7.22 -9.05 2.05
CA ARG A 127 -7.29 -9.13 3.51
C ARG A 127 -5.91 -9.29 4.13
N ASP A 128 -5.04 -10.09 3.52
CA ASP A 128 -3.68 -10.29 3.99
C ASP A 128 -2.85 -9.01 3.88
N PHE A 129 -3.00 -8.25 2.79
CA PHE A 129 -2.38 -6.93 2.68
C PHE A 129 -2.88 -5.98 3.78
N ARG A 130 -4.19 -5.85 3.99
CA ARG A 130 -4.74 -5.01 5.06
C ARG A 130 -4.29 -5.46 6.45
N ARG A 131 -4.16 -6.78 6.67
CA ARG A 131 -3.62 -7.34 7.92
C ARG A 131 -2.15 -6.94 8.11
N ALA A 132 -1.35 -6.99 7.06
CA ALA A 132 0.06 -6.57 7.12
C ALA A 132 0.21 -5.08 7.45
N LEU A 133 -0.64 -4.21 6.87
CA LEU A 133 -0.71 -2.79 7.22
C LEU A 133 -1.10 -2.60 8.70
N ALA A 134 -2.12 -3.32 9.16
CA ALA A 134 -2.55 -3.26 10.55
C ALA A 134 -1.45 -3.72 11.51
N THR A 135 -0.73 -4.80 11.18
CA THR A 135 0.39 -5.29 11.99
C THR A 135 1.53 -4.26 12.11
N GLU A 136 1.86 -3.55 11.04
CA GLU A 136 2.87 -2.49 11.11
C GLU A 136 2.40 -1.32 12.00
N LEU A 137 1.15 -0.89 11.88
CA LEU A 137 0.59 0.15 12.75
C LEU A 137 0.45 -0.32 14.20
N GLU A 138 0.03 -1.57 14.44
CA GLU A 138 -0.07 -2.17 15.77
C GLU A 138 1.27 -2.09 16.51
N LYS A 139 2.36 -2.48 15.85
CA LYS A 139 3.72 -2.37 16.38
C LYS A 139 4.04 -0.94 16.81
N ARG A 140 3.72 0.07 15.97
CA ARG A 140 3.98 1.48 16.26
C ARG A 140 3.11 2.02 17.40
N ILE A 141 1.83 1.66 17.42
CA ILE A 141 0.90 2.02 18.49
C ILE A 141 1.37 1.41 19.81
N HIS A 142 1.69 0.12 19.82
CA HIS A 142 2.20 -0.57 21.01
C HIS A 142 3.46 0.11 21.57
N THR A 143 4.40 0.46 20.73
CA THR A 143 5.62 1.20 21.13
C THR A 143 5.27 2.56 21.73
N ALA A 144 4.30 3.29 21.18
CA ALA A 144 3.90 4.60 21.64
C ALA A 144 3.12 4.53 22.98
N VAL A 145 2.29 3.49 23.18
CA VAL A 145 1.61 3.22 24.46
C VAL A 145 2.63 2.85 25.53
N GLY A 146 3.53 1.90 25.26
CA GLY A 146 4.55 1.46 26.20
C GLY A 146 5.52 2.58 26.63
N GLY A 147 5.75 3.56 25.74
CA GLY A 147 6.52 4.77 26.06
C GLY A 147 5.73 5.89 26.73
N GLY A 148 4.45 5.69 27.06
CA GLY A 148 3.58 6.71 27.68
C GLY A 148 3.24 7.89 26.76
N HIS A 149 3.38 7.71 25.45
CA HIS A 149 3.07 8.74 24.45
C HIS A 149 1.62 8.71 23.96
N LEU A 150 0.96 7.55 24.09
CA LEU A 150 -0.47 7.34 23.84
C LEU A 150 -1.14 6.84 25.12
N PRO A 151 -2.44 7.10 25.30
CA PRO A 151 -3.22 6.50 26.37
C PRO A 151 -3.25 4.98 26.22
N GLU A 152 -3.49 4.27 27.34
CA GLU A 152 -3.66 2.81 27.35
C GLU A 152 -4.81 2.41 26.43
N GLN A 153 -4.51 1.54 25.48
CA GLN A 153 -5.47 1.05 24.49
C GLN A 153 -5.00 -0.27 23.88
N ASP A 154 -5.95 -1.09 23.39
CA ASP A 154 -5.61 -2.30 22.65
C ASP A 154 -5.19 -1.97 21.21
N ALA A 155 -3.89 -2.08 20.94
CA ALA A 155 -3.33 -1.82 19.61
C ALA A 155 -3.89 -2.76 18.52
N ARG A 156 -4.33 -3.99 18.90
CA ARG A 156 -4.96 -4.96 17.99
C ARG A 156 -6.34 -4.51 17.50
N VAL A 157 -6.99 -3.62 18.23
CA VAL A 157 -8.27 -2.98 17.85
C VAL A 157 -8.02 -1.65 17.15
N ALA A 158 -7.11 -0.84 17.68
CA ALA A 158 -6.83 0.50 17.17
C ALA A 158 -6.21 0.47 15.75
N ALA A 159 -5.27 -0.45 15.50
CA ALA A 159 -4.59 -0.52 14.21
C ALA A 159 -5.52 -0.84 13.04
N PRO A 160 -6.34 -1.90 13.07
CA PRO A 160 -7.29 -2.15 11.98
C PRO A 160 -8.36 -1.06 11.85
N ALA A 161 -8.75 -0.36 12.92
CA ALA A 161 -9.64 0.80 12.83
C ALA A 161 -9.00 1.95 12.04
N VAL A 162 -7.71 2.23 12.26
CA VAL A 162 -6.95 3.21 11.46
C VAL A 162 -6.86 2.76 10.00
N VAL A 163 -6.59 1.48 9.72
CA VAL A 163 -6.57 0.96 8.33
C VAL A 163 -7.93 1.15 7.66
N GLY A 164 -9.03 0.88 8.36
CA GLY A 164 -10.38 1.13 7.84
C GLY A 164 -10.65 2.61 7.53
N ALA A 165 -10.22 3.51 8.42
CA ALA A 165 -10.34 4.95 8.22
C ALA A 165 -9.50 5.42 7.00
N LEU A 166 -8.29 4.91 6.81
CA LEU A 166 -7.46 5.18 5.64
C LEU A 166 -8.11 4.66 4.36
N LEU A 167 -8.65 3.44 4.39
CA LEU A 167 -9.30 2.84 3.23
C LEU A 167 -10.52 3.67 2.80
N GLU A 168 -11.50 3.86 3.66
CA GLU A 168 -12.73 4.56 3.32
C GLU A 168 -12.54 6.08 3.21
N GLY A 169 -11.69 6.66 4.04
CA GLY A 169 -11.45 8.11 4.06
C GLY A 169 -10.59 8.63 2.92
N LEU A 170 -9.80 7.78 2.24
CA LEU A 170 -8.90 8.20 1.17
C LEU A 170 -9.25 7.63 -0.20
N VAL A 171 -9.43 6.31 -0.30
CA VAL A 171 -9.50 5.61 -1.59
C VAL A 171 -10.88 5.01 -1.85
N GLY A 172 -11.65 4.72 -0.81
CA GLY A 172 -12.97 4.13 -0.89
C GLY A 172 -14.04 5.02 -1.54
N PRO A 173 -15.21 4.47 -1.80
CA PRO A 173 -16.30 5.20 -2.44
C PRO A 173 -16.85 6.36 -1.59
N LEU A 174 -16.64 6.34 -0.28
CA LEU A 174 -17.08 7.39 0.65
C LEU A 174 -16.05 8.53 0.79
N ALA A 175 -14.86 8.38 0.21
CA ALA A 175 -13.79 9.35 0.35
C ALA A 175 -14.16 10.68 -0.33
N ALA A 176 -14.10 11.78 0.42
CA ALA A 176 -14.31 13.11 -0.10
C ALA A 176 -13.22 13.47 -1.14
N GLN A 177 -13.66 14.02 -2.27
CA GLN A 177 -12.74 14.46 -3.33
C GLN A 177 -12.60 16.00 -3.29
N THR A 178 -12.24 16.53 -2.13
CA THR A 178 -12.14 17.97 -1.88
C THR A 178 -10.72 18.35 -1.50
N GLY A 179 -10.24 19.47 -2.01
CA GLY A 179 -8.93 20.01 -1.69
C GLY A 179 -7.77 19.35 -2.45
N THR A 180 -6.56 19.63 -2.00
CA THR A 180 -5.32 19.08 -2.55
C THR A 180 -4.97 17.73 -1.92
N VAL A 181 -4.11 16.94 -2.59
CA VAL A 181 -3.56 15.70 -2.03
C VAL A 181 -2.91 15.96 -0.66
N ARG A 182 -2.14 17.04 -0.54
CA ARG A 182 -1.51 17.44 0.72
C ARG A 182 -2.53 17.64 1.85
N GLU A 183 -3.61 18.37 1.58
CA GLU A 183 -4.67 18.62 2.57
C GLU A 183 -5.37 17.32 2.98
N ALA A 184 -5.68 16.45 2.02
CA ALA A 184 -6.29 15.15 2.31
C ALA A 184 -5.39 14.27 3.19
N VAL A 185 -4.08 14.20 2.90
CA VAL A 185 -3.09 13.48 3.73
C VAL A 185 -3.02 14.07 5.13
N GLN A 186 -2.97 15.41 5.25
CA GLN A 186 -2.93 16.08 6.54
C GLN A 186 -4.20 15.81 7.36
N MET A 187 -5.37 15.89 6.74
CA MET A 187 -6.65 15.67 7.41
C MET A 187 -6.78 14.23 7.93
N VAL A 188 -6.48 13.22 7.11
CA VAL A 188 -6.61 11.83 7.56
C VAL A 188 -5.55 11.45 8.59
N THR A 189 -4.33 11.96 8.46
CA THR A 189 -3.27 11.73 9.46
C THR A 189 -3.64 12.38 10.79
N LEU A 190 -4.16 13.61 10.76
CA LEU A 190 -4.64 14.31 11.93
C LEU A 190 -5.82 13.56 12.60
N PHE A 191 -6.78 13.09 11.80
CA PHE A 191 -7.89 12.28 12.28
C PHE A 191 -7.38 11.01 12.99
N ALA A 192 -6.49 10.26 12.36
CA ALA A 192 -5.96 9.02 12.93
C ALA A 192 -5.20 9.26 14.25
N LEU A 193 -4.35 10.28 14.31
CA LEU A 193 -3.63 10.63 15.54
C LEU A 193 -4.57 11.03 16.67
N ARG A 194 -5.62 11.81 16.39
CA ARG A 194 -6.64 12.18 17.37
C ARG A 194 -7.44 10.97 17.85
N ALA A 195 -7.85 10.10 16.92
CA ALA A 195 -8.56 8.86 17.26
C ALA A 195 -7.74 7.95 18.19
N LEU A 196 -6.42 7.98 18.06
CA LEU A 196 -5.49 7.27 18.94
C LEU A 196 -5.21 8.00 20.28
N GLY A 197 -5.79 9.18 20.51
CA GLY A 197 -5.67 9.93 21.76
C GLY A 197 -4.53 10.93 21.81
N VAL A 198 -3.91 11.28 20.65
CA VAL A 198 -2.92 12.36 20.62
C VAL A 198 -3.62 13.71 20.77
N VAL A 199 -3.19 14.52 21.75
CA VAL A 199 -3.72 15.86 22.00
C VAL A 199 -3.59 16.73 20.73
N ASP A 200 -4.63 17.51 20.42
CA ASP A 200 -4.78 18.23 19.15
C ASP A 200 -3.57 19.09 18.77
N ALA A 201 -3.07 19.89 19.69
CA ALA A 201 -1.90 20.75 19.41
C ALA A 201 -0.67 19.93 19.00
N ARG A 202 -0.45 18.79 19.64
CA ARG A 202 0.66 17.88 19.33
C ARG A 202 0.44 17.16 18.00
N ALA A 203 -0.79 16.69 17.74
CA ALA A 203 -1.16 16.05 16.49
C ALA A 203 -0.94 17.00 15.29
N ARG A 204 -1.35 18.27 15.39
CA ARG A 204 -1.10 19.29 14.35
C ARG A 204 0.40 19.52 14.12
N GLY A 205 1.19 19.60 15.19
CA GLY A 205 2.66 19.74 15.09
C GLY A 205 3.29 18.56 14.35
N LEU A 206 2.89 17.34 14.66
CA LEU A 206 3.37 16.13 13.99
C LEU A 206 3.01 16.12 12.49
N VAL A 207 1.76 16.45 12.16
CA VAL A 207 1.30 16.50 10.76
C VAL A 207 2.05 17.55 9.95
N ALA A 208 2.31 18.72 10.54
CA ALA A 208 3.08 19.79 9.88
C ALA A 208 4.54 19.40 9.59
N GLN A 209 5.11 18.48 10.37
CA GLN A 209 6.49 17.99 10.23
C GLN A 209 6.60 16.79 9.27
N CYS A 210 5.48 16.15 8.88
CA CYS A 210 5.53 15.05 7.93
C CYS A 210 6.03 15.54 6.57
N SER A 211 7.19 15.01 6.15
CA SER A 211 7.65 15.17 4.78
C SER A 211 6.72 14.38 3.88
N LEU A 212 5.95 15.07 3.06
CA LEU A 212 5.11 14.42 2.03
C LEU A 212 5.95 14.27 0.76
N PRO A 213 5.96 13.05 0.16
CA PRO A 213 6.67 12.80 -1.09
C PRO A 213 6.08 13.60 -2.26
#